data_361de01e97fa330ef8300dc7679e69da
#
_entry.id   361de01e97fa330ef8300dc7679e69da
#
_cell.length_a   1.000
_cell.length_b   1.000
_cell.length_c   1.000
_cell.angle_alpha   90.00
_cell.angle_beta   90.00
_cell.angle_gamma   90.00
#
_symmetry.space_group_name_H-M   'P 1'
#
loop_
_entity.id
_entity.type
_entity.pdbx_description
1 polymer ?
#
loop_
_entity_poly.entity_id
_entity_poly.type
_entity_poly.pdbx_seq_one_letter_code
_entity_poly.pdbx_strand_id
1 'polypeptide(L)'
;AELECAFGLWKAGGKIKVPNLMPGTNGNKRVAVQADKEQAVAVLAYRGTTFFDADRYALELLSEACSDLGSRLFMRIREELGLAYYVGAQSQPGLTPGSFAFYAGTSPGQLAQVEKELLSEAAKLSEKGLSEEELERAKSKMIGQRKISRQDLGGLAMASGLDELYGLGYDSSEEDEERIMELTTEKVQEVAQKYLSAENYILAVTHP
;
A
#
# COMPACT_ATOMS: atom_id res chain seq x y z
N ALA A 1 29.64 -3.16 24.53
CA ALA A 1 30.21 -4.35 25.21
C ALA A 1 29.44 -5.63 24.87
N GLU A 2 28.11 -5.74 25.13
CA GLU A 2 27.36 -6.98 24.86
C GLU A 2 27.19 -7.26 23.35
N LEU A 3 26.84 -6.27 22.55
CA LEU A 3 26.74 -6.40 21.09
C LEU A 3 28.11 -6.75 20.48
N GLU A 4 29.16 -6.16 20.97
CA GLU A 4 30.52 -6.45 20.51
C GLU A 4 30.98 -7.86 20.91
N CYS A 5 30.56 -8.34 22.08
CA CYS A 5 30.78 -9.72 22.48
C CYS A 5 30.03 -10.72 21.60
N ALA A 6 28.76 -10.40 21.23
CA ALA A 6 27.91 -11.26 20.43
C ALA A 6 28.29 -11.26 18.93
N PHE A 7 28.66 -10.12 18.38
CA PHE A 7 28.79 -9.90 16.92
C PHE A 7 30.20 -9.45 16.48
N GLY A 8 31.10 -9.12 17.40
CA GLY A 8 32.41 -8.55 17.07
C GLY A 8 33.32 -9.46 16.22
N LEU A 9 33.06 -10.76 16.18
CA LEU A 9 33.77 -11.73 15.34
C LEU A 9 33.14 -11.87 13.93
N TRP A 10 32.02 -11.21 13.64
CA TRP A 10 31.42 -11.25 12.31
C TRP A 10 32.32 -10.51 11.31
N LYS A 11 32.65 -11.20 10.26
CA LYS A 11 33.39 -10.60 9.15
C LYS A 11 32.42 -9.78 8.29
N ALA A 12 32.83 -8.60 7.85
CA ALA A 12 32.11 -7.82 6.88
C ALA A 12 31.84 -8.66 5.63
N GLY A 13 30.57 -8.76 5.25
CA GLY A 13 30.17 -9.41 4.01
C GLY A 13 30.61 -8.60 2.78
N GLY A 14 30.65 -9.24 1.62
CA GLY A 14 30.83 -8.53 0.35
C GLY A 14 29.63 -7.63 0.04
N LYS A 15 29.86 -6.55 -0.73
CA LYS A 15 28.75 -5.70 -1.23
C LYS A 15 27.80 -6.55 -2.08
N ILE A 16 26.56 -6.69 -1.63
CA ILE A 16 25.49 -7.32 -2.43
C ILE A 16 25.14 -6.35 -3.55
N LYS A 17 25.28 -6.78 -4.80
CA LYS A 17 24.73 -6.01 -5.93
C LYS A 17 23.22 -6.20 -5.88
N VAL A 18 22.48 -5.15 -5.57
CA VAL A 18 21.03 -5.13 -5.78
C VAL A 18 20.80 -5.32 -7.28
N PRO A 19 20.08 -6.36 -7.70
CA PRO A 19 19.80 -6.56 -9.11
C PRO A 19 19.06 -5.34 -9.66
N ASN A 20 19.46 -4.91 -10.86
CA ASN A 20 18.74 -3.86 -11.56
C ASN A 20 17.36 -4.43 -11.88
N LEU A 21 16.34 -4.06 -11.12
CA LEU A 21 15.01 -4.59 -11.29
C LEU A 21 14.49 -4.13 -12.66
N MET A 22 14.03 -5.08 -13.42
CA MET A 22 13.40 -4.84 -14.71
C MET A 22 12.32 -3.75 -14.56
N PRO A 23 12.19 -2.84 -15.55
CA PRO A 23 11.04 -1.96 -15.60
C PRO A 23 9.79 -2.83 -15.52
N GLY A 24 8.79 -2.35 -14.76
CA GLY A 24 7.52 -3.06 -14.59
C GLY A 24 6.90 -3.43 -15.95
N THR A 25 5.92 -4.31 -15.93
CA THR A 25 5.18 -4.70 -17.14
C THR A 25 4.66 -3.47 -17.86
N ASN A 26 5.00 -3.32 -19.14
CA ASN A 26 4.38 -2.32 -19.97
C ASN A 26 2.97 -2.81 -20.37
N GLY A 27 1.96 -2.01 -20.05
CA GLY A 27 0.56 -2.28 -20.38
C GLY A 27 -0.18 -3.11 -19.32
N ASN A 28 -1.48 -3.22 -19.52
CA ASN A 28 -2.40 -3.93 -18.65
C ASN A 28 -2.25 -5.44 -18.81
N LYS A 29 -2.25 -6.15 -17.71
CA LYS A 29 -2.18 -7.61 -17.71
C LYS A 29 -3.21 -8.19 -16.75
N ARG A 30 -4.00 -9.15 -17.23
CA ARG A 30 -4.85 -9.99 -16.37
C ARG A 30 -4.24 -11.39 -16.26
N VAL A 31 -4.07 -11.85 -15.03
CA VAL A 31 -3.56 -13.19 -14.72
C VAL A 31 -4.62 -13.91 -13.89
N ALA A 32 -5.01 -15.10 -14.27
CA ALA A 32 -5.96 -15.93 -13.55
C ALA A 32 -5.32 -17.24 -13.16
N VAL A 33 -5.55 -17.66 -11.92
CA VAL A 33 -5.09 -18.94 -11.38
C VAL A 33 -6.29 -19.67 -10.81
N GLN A 34 -6.51 -20.90 -11.25
CA GLN A 34 -7.49 -21.78 -10.63
C GLN A 34 -6.92 -22.38 -9.35
N ALA A 35 -7.70 -22.39 -8.29
CA ALA A 35 -7.34 -22.97 -7.01
C ALA A 35 -8.54 -23.68 -6.39
N ASP A 36 -8.30 -24.76 -5.67
CA ASP A 36 -9.34 -25.51 -4.94
C ASP A 36 -9.74 -24.73 -3.68
N LYS A 37 -10.56 -23.68 -3.87
CA LYS A 37 -11.08 -22.77 -2.84
C LYS A 37 -12.53 -22.41 -3.16
N GLU A 38 -13.29 -22.06 -2.14
CA GLU A 38 -14.69 -21.66 -2.29
C GLU A 38 -14.85 -20.20 -2.75
N GLN A 39 -13.86 -19.35 -2.44
CA GLN A 39 -13.89 -17.92 -2.73
C GLN A 39 -12.98 -17.58 -3.90
N ALA A 40 -13.36 -16.54 -4.62
CA ALA A 40 -12.50 -15.86 -5.58
C ALA A 40 -11.87 -14.63 -4.92
N VAL A 41 -10.65 -14.32 -5.32
CA VAL A 41 -9.92 -13.12 -4.89
C VAL A 41 -9.46 -12.35 -6.12
N ALA A 42 -9.70 -11.05 -6.14
CA ALA A 42 -9.17 -10.13 -7.13
C ALA A 42 -8.17 -9.18 -6.46
N VAL A 43 -7.02 -8.98 -7.10
CA VAL A 43 -6.00 -8.01 -6.72
C VAL A 43 -5.67 -7.16 -7.94
N LEU A 44 -6.00 -5.87 -7.88
CA LEU A 44 -5.64 -4.87 -8.87
C LEU A 44 -4.39 -4.13 -8.39
N ALA A 45 -3.24 -4.43 -8.97
CA ALA A 45 -1.95 -3.94 -8.53
C ALA A 45 -1.33 -2.95 -9.52
N TYR A 46 -0.72 -1.91 -8.96
CA TYR A 46 0.06 -0.88 -9.62
C TYR A 46 1.48 -0.89 -9.07
N ARG A 47 2.42 -0.33 -9.84
CA ARG A 47 3.76 -0.07 -9.33
C ARG A 47 3.67 1.01 -8.25
N GLY A 48 4.27 0.76 -7.10
CA GLY A 48 4.33 1.69 -5.97
C GLY A 48 5.66 2.44 -5.89
N THR A 49 5.89 3.03 -4.72
CA THR A 49 7.06 3.83 -4.37
C THR A 49 8.20 3.01 -3.78
N THR A 50 9.34 3.65 -3.61
CA THR A 50 10.40 3.20 -2.70
C THR A 50 10.21 3.83 -1.32
N PHE A 51 10.98 3.36 -0.32
CA PHE A 51 11.06 4.01 0.99
C PHE A 51 11.62 5.44 0.94
N PHE A 52 12.34 5.79 -0.13
CA PHE A 52 13.01 7.08 -0.31
C PHE A 52 12.14 8.11 -1.03
N ASP A 53 11.05 7.69 -1.65
CA ASP A 53 10.15 8.58 -2.38
C ASP A 53 9.24 9.36 -1.43
N ALA A 54 9.15 10.67 -1.59
CA ALA A 54 8.22 11.51 -0.83
C ALA A 54 6.75 11.15 -1.08
N ASP A 55 6.43 10.63 -2.28
CA ASP A 55 5.07 10.19 -2.65
C ASP A 55 4.58 8.98 -1.84
N ARG A 56 5.47 8.30 -1.07
CA ARG A 56 5.08 7.15 -0.24
C ARG A 56 3.98 7.49 0.76
N TYR A 57 4.05 8.67 1.38
CA TYR A 57 3.06 9.10 2.38
C TYR A 57 1.68 9.30 1.77
N ALA A 58 1.61 9.85 0.56
CA ALA A 58 0.35 10.01 -0.16
C ALA A 58 -0.24 8.65 -0.59
N LEU A 59 0.58 7.68 -1.03
CA LEU A 59 0.10 6.32 -1.33
C LEU A 59 -0.33 5.55 -0.06
N GLU A 60 0.38 5.70 1.04
CA GLU A 60 -0.02 5.15 2.33
C GLU A 60 -1.37 5.73 2.76
N LEU A 61 -1.55 7.06 2.64
CA LEU A 61 -2.80 7.73 2.97
C LEU A 61 -3.95 7.29 2.06
N LEU A 62 -3.72 7.12 0.77
CA LEU A 62 -4.71 6.55 -0.15
C LEU A 62 -5.12 5.13 0.27
N SER A 63 -4.17 4.30 0.69
CA SER A 63 -4.47 2.95 1.16
C SER A 63 -5.31 2.97 2.44
N GLU A 64 -5.01 3.87 3.38
CA GLU A 64 -5.80 4.03 4.60
C GLU A 64 -7.22 4.55 4.33
N ALA A 65 -7.36 5.53 3.42
CA ALA A 65 -8.66 6.06 3.00
C ALA A 65 -9.56 5.00 2.34
N CYS A 66 -8.95 3.94 1.77
CA CYS A 66 -9.63 2.85 1.09
C CYS A 66 -9.81 1.57 1.91
N SER A 67 -9.35 1.53 3.18
CA SER A 67 -9.22 0.26 3.93
C SER A 67 -9.96 0.20 5.26
N ASP A 68 -10.95 1.04 5.50
CA ASP A 68 -11.79 0.98 6.70
C ASP A 68 -13.27 0.76 6.38
N LEU A 69 -14.07 0.54 7.44
CA LEU A 69 -15.52 0.31 7.32
C LEU A 69 -16.29 1.52 6.76
N GLY A 70 -15.72 2.72 6.85
CA GLY A 70 -16.27 3.95 6.28
C GLY A 70 -15.64 4.32 4.94
N SER A 71 -14.74 3.48 4.42
CA SER A 71 -14.06 3.76 3.15
C SER A 71 -14.99 3.66 1.94
N ARG A 72 -14.65 4.40 0.88
CA ARG A 72 -15.40 4.35 -0.38
C ARG A 72 -15.49 2.95 -0.97
N LEU A 73 -14.41 2.15 -0.88
CA LEU A 73 -14.41 0.77 -1.35
C LEU A 73 -15.37 -0.11 -0.55
N PHE A 74 -15.32 -0.02 0.77
CA PHE A 74 -16.17 -0.79 1.65
C PHE A 74 -17.64 -0.43 1.44
N MET A 75 -17.98 0.86 1.49
CA MET A 75 -19.33 1.35 1.30
C MET A 75 -19.89 0.96 -0.07
N ARG A 76 -19.11 1.15 -1.15
CA ARG A 76 -19.59 0.85 -2.50
C ARG A 76 -19.65 -0.64 -2.80
N ILE A 77 -18.56 -1.38 -2.57
CA ILE A 77 -18.44 -2.76 -3.07
C ILE A 77 -19.09 -3.75 -2.11
N ARG A 78 -18.96 -3.51 -0.79
CA ARG A 78 -19.53 -4.43 0.22
C ARG A 78 -20.92 -4.05 0.65
N GLU A 79 -21.15 -2.80 1.09
CA GLU A 79 -22.45 -2.42 1.68
C GLU A 79 -23.54 -2.17 0.61
N GLU A 80 -23.24 -1.35 -0.42
CA GLU A 80 -24.24 -1.02 -1.43
C GLU A 80 -24.48 -2.16 -2.41
N LEU A 81 -23.43 -2.79 -2.92
CA LEU A 81 -23.50 -3.80 -3.98
C LEU A 81 -23.51 -5.24 -3.45
N GLY A 82 -23.12 -5.46 -2.20
CA GLY A 82 -23.04 -6.81 -1.59
C GLY A 82 -22.09 -7.76 -2.31
N LEU A 83 -21.05 -7.23 -2.98
CA LEU A 83 -20.19 -8.02 -3.87
C LEU A 83 -19.01 -8.70 -3.17
N ALA A 84 -18.56 -8.16 -2.03
CA ALA A 84 -17.33 -8.62 -1.41
C ALA A 84 -17.50 -8.96 0.08
N TYR A 85 -16.80 -9.99 0.54
CA TYR A 85 -16.67 -10.31 1.95
C TYR A 85 -15.69 -9.38 2.65
N TYR A 86 -14.62 -9.04 1.95
CA TYR A 86 -13.63 -8.04 2.35
C TYR A 86 -13.13 -7.28 1.12
N VAL A 87 -12.78 -6.04 1.34
CA VAL A 87 -12.23 -5.15 0.30
C VAL A 87 -11.34 -4.10 0.96
N GLY A 88 -10.30 -3.69 0.28
CA GLY A 88 -9.40 -2.64 0.76
C GLY A 88 -8.30 -2.32 -0.23
N ALA A 89 -7.35 -1.52 0.22
CA ALA A 89 -6.14 -1.19 -0.52
C ALA A 89 -4.91 -1.37 0.39
N GLN A 90 -3.74 -1.51 -0.22
CA GLN A 90 -2.48 -1.63 0.48
C GLN A 90 -1.37 -0.97 -0.30
N SER A 91 -0.58 -0.14 0.37
CA SER A 91 0.68 0.39 -0.12
C SER A 91 1.83 -0.37 0.51
N GLN A 92 2.74 -0.88 -0.32
CA GLN A 92 3.93 -1.60 0.11
C GLN A 92 5.15 -0.96 -0.56
N PRO A 93 5.76 0.08 0.04
CA PRO A 93 7.03 0.61 -0.44
C PRO A 93 8.15 -0.42 -0.27
N GLY A 94 9.22 -0.30 -1.04
CA GLY A 94 10.38 -1.19 -0.96
C GLY A 94 11.70 -0.43 -1.11
N LEU A 95 12.83 -1.14 -1.01
CA LEU A 95 14.16 -0.59 -1.39
C LEU A 95 14.23 -0.28 -2.89
N THR A 96 13.48 -1.02 -3.66
CA THR A 96 13.17 -0.77 -5.07
C THR A 96 11.66 -0.51 -5.16
N PRO A 97 11.14 0.06 -6.27
CA PRO A 97 9.73 0.35 -6.36
C PRO A 97 8.86 -0.84 -5.96
N GLY A 98 8.05 -0.62 -4.95
CA GLY A 98 7.13 -1.59 -4.39
C GLY A 98 5.83 -1.69 -5.18
N SER A 99 4.70 -1.86 -4.48
CA SER A 99 3.38 -1.96 -5.10
C SER A 99 2.34 -1.15 -4.32
N PHE A 100 1.33 -0.70 -5.05
CA PHE A 100 0.05 -0.27 -4.50
C PHE A 100 -1.03 -1.20 -5.07
N ALA A 101 -1.90 -1.75 -4.24
CA ALA A 101 -2.88 -2.70 -4.70
C ALA A 101 -4.23 -2.50 -4.01
N PHE A 102 -5.31 -2.62 -4.81
CA PHE A 102 -6.65 -2.87 -4.30
C PHE A 102 -6.91 -4.37 -4.29
N TYR A 103 -7.63 -4.85 -3.31
CA TYR A 103 -7.96 -6.27 -3.19
C TYR A 103 -9.40 -6.48 -2.74
N ALA A 104 -10.00 -7.57 -3.18
CA ALA A 104 -11.33 -7.97 -2.74
C ALA A 104 -11.49 -9.49 -2.77
N GLY A 105 -12.16 -10.03 -1.73
CA GLY A 105 -12.60 -11.42 -1.70
C GLY A 105 -14.10 -11.50 -1.96
N THR A 106 -14.51 -12.37 -2.88
CA THR A 106 -15.89 -12.44 -3.39
C THR A 106 -16.32 -13.86 -3.72
N SER A 107 -17.59 -14.04 -4.04
CA SER A 107 -18.06 -15.29 -4.64
C SER A 107 -17.62 -15.40 -6.11
N PRO A 108 -17.36 -16.61 -6.63
CA PRO A 108 -16.90 -16.78 -8.02
C PRO A 108 -17.82 -16.13 -9.07
N GLY A 109 -19.14 -16.19 -8.85
CA GLY A 109 -20.12 -15.61 -9.77
C GLY A 109 -20.14 -14.07 -9.82
N GLN A 110 -19.54 -13.40 -8.81
CA GLN A 110 -19.49 -11.93 -8.73
C GLN A 110 -18.11 -11.37 -9.10
N LEU A 111 -17.13 -12.24 -9.38
CA LEU A 111 -15.74 -11.82 -9.65
C LEU A 111 -15.63 -10.76 -10.74
N ALA A 112 -16.28 -10.95 -11.88
CA ALA A 112 -16.20 -10.01 -13.00
C ALA A 112 -16.75 -8.60 -12.64
N GLN A 113 -17.78 -8.54 -11.79
CA GLN A 113 -18.31 -7.25 -11.33
C GLN A 113 -17.36 -6.60 -10.31
N VAL A 114 -16.76 -7.36 -9.42
CA VAL A 114 -15.74 -6.85 -8.49
C VAL A 114 -14.53 -6.29 -9.24
N GLU A 115 -14.01 -6.99 -10.26
CA GLU A 115 -12.94 -6.49 -11.13
C GLU A 115 -13.28 -5.12 -11.72
N LYS A 116 -14.51 -4.97 -12.24
CA LYS A 116 -15.00 -3.71 -12.81
C LYS A 116 -15.09 -2.58 -11.76
N GLU A 117 -15.60 -2.89 -10.57
CA GLU A 117 -15.73 -1.88 -9.50
C GLU A 117 -14.34 -1.44 -8.99
N LEU A 118 -13.38 -2.36 -8.81
CA LEU A 118 -12.01 -1.99 -8.43
C LEU A 118 -11.36 -1.06 -9.45
N LEU A 119 -11.49 -1.34 -10.75
CA LEU A 119 -10.99 -0.48 -11.82
C LEU A 119 -11.70 0.88 -11.83
N SER A 120 -13.01 0.90 -11.60
CA SER A 120 -13.80 2.12 -11.52
C SER A 120 -13.37 3.00 -10.34
N GLU A 121 -13.12 2.42 -9.16
CA GLU A 121 -12.69 3.18 -8.00
C GLU A 121 -11.25 3.70 -8.16
N ALA A 122 -10.36 2.92 -8.75
CA ALA A 122 -9.01 3.40 -9.09
C ALA A 122 -9.06 4.60 -10.06
N ALA A 123 -9.90 4.55 -11.08
CA ALA A 123 -10.12 5.65 -12.02
C ALA A 123 -10.67 6.90 -11.31
N LYS A 124 -11.69 6.74 -10.44
CA LYS A 124 -12.26 7.85 -9.67
C LYS A 124 -11.23 8.51 -8.74
N LEU A 125 -10.37 7.71 -8.09
CA LEU A 125 -9.28 8.25 -7.25
C LEU A 125 -8.28 9.05 -8.08
N SER A 126 -7.91 8.56 -9.26
CA SER A 126 -7.04 9.28 -10.18
C SER A 126 -7.69 10.56 -10.71
N GLU A 127 -8.97 10.54 -11.08
CA GLU A 127 -9.67 11.68 -11.67
C GLU A 127 -10.07 12.75 -10.65
N LYS A 128 -10.54 12.34 -9.47
CA LYS A 128 -11.19 13.22 -8.48
C LYS A 128 -10.45 13.33 -7.15
N GLY A 129 -9.52 12.43 -6.87
CA GLY A 129 -8.82 12.35 -5.58
C GLY A 129 -9.73 11.92 -4.42
N LEU A 130 -9.35 12.35 -3.23
CA LEU A 130 -10.11 12.21 -1.99
C LEU A 130 -10.89 13.51 -1.71
N SER A 131 -12.03 13.40 -1.01
CA SER A 131 -12.65 14.56 -0.37
C SER A 131 -11.83 15.00 0.85
N GLU A 132 -12.03 16.24 1.31
CA GLU A 132 -11.44 16.75 2.55
C GLU A 132 -11.76 15.85 3.76
N GLU A 133 -13.00 15.35 3.84
CA GLU A 133 -13.42 14.46 4.92
C GLU A 133 -12.67 13.13 4.89
N GLU A 134 -12.50 12.53 3.71
CA GLU A 134 -11.73 11.30 3.53
C GLU A 134 -10.25 11.51 3.87
N LEU A 135 -9.68 12.63 3.45
CA LEU A 135 -8.30 13.01 3.74
C LEU A 135 -8.06 13.14 5.25
N GLU A 136 -8.87 13.93 5.94
CA GLU A 136 -8.71 14.18 7.38
C GLU A 136 -8.97 12.92 8.21
N ARG A 137 -9.93 12.08 7.82
CA ARG A 137 -10.17 10.78 8.46
C ARG A 137 -8.96 9.86 8.30
N ALA A 138 -8.39 9.77 7.09
CA ALA A 138 -7.22 8.95 6.82
C ALA A 138 -5.98 9.43 7.58
N LYS A 139 -5.71 10.76 7.61
CA LYS A 139 -4.62 11.36 8.41
C LYS A 139 -4.77 11.01 9.90
N SER A 140 -5.94 11.25 10.46
CA SER A 140 -6.20 10.99 11.88
C SER A 140 -5.97 9.51 12.23
N LYS A 141 -6.41 8.60 11.36
CA LYS A 141 -6.22 7.16 11.52
C LYS A 141 -4.74 6.77 11.44
N MET A 142 -4.01 7.23 10.41
CA MET A 142 -2.58 6.94 10.25
C MET A 142 -1.77 7.41 11.46
N ILE A 143 -1.99 8.65 11.89
CA ILE A 143 -1.29 9.23 13.05
C ILE A 143 -1.63 8.46 14.33
N GLY A 144 -2.92 8.14 14.53
CA GLY A 144 -3.37 7.35 15.66
C GLY A 144 -2.72 5.96 15.73
N GLN A 145 -2.68 5.25 14.61
CA GLN A 145 -2.04 3.93 14.51
C GLN A 145 -0.53 4.00 14.78
N ARG A 146 0.16 5.03 14.25
CA ARG A 146 1.59 5.24 14.51
C ARG A 146 1.88 5.52 15.99
N LYS A 147 1.04 6.36 16.63
CA LYS A 147 1.14 6.61 18.07
C LYS A 147 0.93 5.35 18.92
N ILE A 148 -0.02 4.52 18.53
CA ILE A 148 -0.27 3.23 19.22
C ILE A 148 0.91 2.27 19.00
N SER A 149 1.42 2.13 17.78
CA SER A 149 2.54 1.23 17.49
C SER A 149 3.83 1.61 18.23
N ARG A 150 4.05 2.89 18.50
CA ARG A 150 5.20 3.39 19.29
C ARG A 150 5.12 3.09 20.80
N GLN A 151 3.98 2.66 21.30
CA GLN A 151 3.84 2.23 22.70
C GLN A 151 4.51 0.86 22.95
N ASP A 152 4.66 0.04 21.91
CA ASP A 152 5.41 -1.19 21.97
C ASP A 152 6.91 -0.93 21.73
N LEU A 153 7.72 -1.12 22.77
CA LEU A 153 9.17 -0.90 22.70
C LEU A 153 9.85 -1.86 21.71
N GLY A 154 9.35 -3.08 21.55
CA GLY A 154 9.88 -4.04 20.58
C GLY A 154 9.62 -3.57 19.14
N GLY A 155 8.40 -3.12 18.87
CA GLY A 155 8.03 -2.55 17.57
C GLY A 155 8.81 -1.29 17.25
N LEU A 156 8.99 -0.39 18.22
CA LEU A 156 9.79 0.82 18.06
C LEU A 156 11.25 0.50 17.73
N ALA A 157 11.87 -0.41 18.48
CA ALA A 157 13.26 -0.82 18.25
C ALA A 157 13.44 -1.47 16.87
N MET A 158 12.47 -2.30 16.44
CA MET A 158 12.48 -2.91 15.11
C MET A 158 12.37 -1.87 14.01
N ALA A 159 11.44 -0.91 14.13
CA ALA A 159 11.25 0.16 13.14
C ALA A 159 12.51 1.01 13.01
N SER A 160 13.06 1.51 14.13
CA SER A 160 14.30 2.30 14.13
C SER A 160 15.49 1.52 13.56
N GLY A 161 15.59 0.23 13.87
CA GLY A 161 16.65 -0.62 13.33
C GLY A 161 16.53 -0.85 11.82
N LEU A 162 15.31 -1.00 11.30
CA LEU A 162 15.06 -1.12 9.88
C LEU A 162 15.28 0.20 9.14
N ASP A 163 14.84 1.32 9.70
CA ASP A 163 15.05 2.65 9.12
C ASP A 163 16.55 2.95 8.98
N GLU A 164 17.35 2.66 10.01
CA GLU A 164 18.81 2.79 9.95
C GLU A 164 19.42 1.85 8.91
N LEU A 165 19.00 0.58 8.88
CA LEU A 165 19.47 -0.41 7.91
C LEU A 165 19.21 -0.01 6.46
N TYR A 166 18.07 0.65 6.22
CA TYR A 166 17.69 1.16 4.89
C TYR A 166 18.34 2.49 4.55
N GLY A 167 19.03 3.12 5.49
CA GLY A 167 19.71 4.41 5.30
C GLY A 167 18.77 5.61 5.37
N LEU A 168 17.61 5.45 6.01
CA LEU A 168 16.67 6.55 6.28
C LEU A 168 17.07 7.35 7.53
N GLY A 169 17.85 6.74 8.44
CA GLY A 169 18.13 7.23 9.78
C GLY A 169 17.18 6.64 10.82
N TYR A 170 17.72 6.22 11.98
CA TYR A 170 16.96 5.52 13.03
C TYR A 170 15.78 6.34 13.60
N ASP A 171 15.81 7.65 13.42
CA ASP A 171 14.83 8.63 13.87
C ASP A 171 13.89 9.13 12.75
N SER A 172 13.99 8.58 11.54
CA SER A 172 13.27 9.09 10.36
C SER A 172 11.75 9.12 10.55
N SER A 173 11.22 8.22 11.37
CA SER A 173 9.79 8.16 11.70
C SER A 173 9.31 9.29 12.64
N GLU A 174 10.20 10.09 13.23
CA GLU A 174 9.81 11.22 14.09
C GLU A 174 9.13 12.35 13.29
N GLU A 175 9.53 12.52 12.03
CA GLU A 175 8.96 13.53 11.11
C GLU A 175 7.71 13.03 10.36
N ASP A 176 7.33 11.76 10.49
CA ASP A 176 6.22 11.18 9.74
C ASP A 176 4.89 11.87 9.99
N GLU A 177 4.62 12.28 11.24
CA GLU A 177 3.38 12.97 11.60
C GLU A 177 3.26 14.31 10.88
N GLU A 178 4.34 15.10 10.84
CA GLU A 178 4.39 16.37 10.14
C GLU A 178 4.18 16.18 8.63
N ARG A 179 4.89 15.23 8.04
CA ARG A 179 4.77 14.89 6.61
C ARG A 179 3.36 14.44 6.21
N ILE A 180 2.68 13.67 7.07
CA ILE A 180 1.29 13.26 6.86
C ILE A 180 0.35 14.48 6.96
N MET A 181 0.54 15.34 7.94
CA MET A 181 -0.29 16.54 8.15
C MET A 181 -0.18 17.54 7.00
N GLU A 182 0.97 17.65 6.36
CA GLU A 182 1.21 18.53 5.21
C GLU A 182 0.54 18.06 3.91
N LEU A 183 0.07 16.83 3.83
CA LEU A 183 -0.60 16.33 2.63
C LEU A 183 -1.92 17.09 2.40
N THR A 184 -2.14 17.51 1.16
CA THR A 184 -3.40 18.13 0.71
C THR A 184 -4.13 17.21 -0.26
N THR A 185 -5.41 17.46 -0.49
CA THR A 185 -6.22 16.72 -1.48
C THR A 185 -5.60 16.79 -2.87
N GLU A 186 -5.05 17.95 -3.27
CA GLU A 186 -4.39 18.15 -4.55
C GLU A 186 -3.13 17.28 -4.67
N LYS A 187 -2.31 17.27 -3.60
CA LYS A 187 -1.08 16.45 -3.62
C LYS A 187 -1.39 14.97 -3.67
N VAL A 188 -2.38 14.52 -2.93
CA VAL A 188 -2.83 13.12 -2.95
C VAL A 188 -3.41 12.74 -4.31
N GLN A 189 -4.17 13.64 -4.94
CA GLN A 189 -4.70 13.44 -6.29
C GLN A 189 -3.58 13.37 -7.34
N GLU A 190 -2.59 14.27 -7.29
CA GLU A 190 -1.42 14.24 -8.18
C GLU A 190 -0.71 12.89 -8.11
N VAL A 191 -0.51 12.38 -6.89
CA VAL A 191 0.11 11.06 -6.66
C VAL A 191 -0.79 9.93 -7.17
N ALA A 192 -2.10 10.00 -6.95
CA ALA A 192 -3.04 9.02 -7.50
C ALA A 192 -2.98 8.99 -9.04
N GLN A 193 -2.94 10.14 -9.71
CA GLN A 193 -2.77 10.23 -11.17
C GLN A 193 -1.46 9.61 -11.66
N LYS A 194 -0.38 9.82 -10.92
CA LYS A 194 0.94 9.30 -11.27
C LYS A 194 1.03 7.77 -11.16
N TYR A 195 0.40 7.19 -10.13
CA TYR A 195 0.58 5.77 -9.81
C TYR A 195 -0.59 4.87 -10.23
N LEU A 196 -1.83 5.36 -10.27
CA LEU A 196 -3.03 4.59 -10.63
C LEU A 196 -3.35 4.71 -12.13
N SER A 197 -2.37 4.43 -12.98
CA SER A 197 -2.53 4.55 -14.42
C SER A 197 -3.50 3.51 -14.99
N ALA A 198 -4.45 3.95 -15.80
CA ALA A 198 -5.38 3.07 -16.51
C ALA A 198 -4.69 2.18 -17.57
N GLU A 199 -3.43 2.47 -17.91
CA GLU A 199 -2.68 1.77 -18.96
C GLU A 199 -1.59 0.83 -18.42
N ASN A 200 -1.32 0.85 -17.11
CA ASN A 200 -0.24 0.09 -16.50
C ASN A 200 -0.64 -0.52 -15.16
N TYR A 201 -1.41 -1.60 -15.20
CA TYR A 201 -1.78 -2.37 -14.02
C TYR A 201 -1.69 -3.87 -14.24
N ILE A 202 -1.65 -4.63 -13.17
CA ILE A 202 -1.82 -6.08 -13.17
C ILE A 202 -3.07 -6.40 -12.38
N LEU A 203 -4.01 -7.10 -13.02
CA LEU A 203 -5.18 -7.66 -12.37
C LEU A 203 -4.94 -9.17 -12.18
N ALA A 204 -4.61 -9.56 -10.97
CA ALA A 204 -4.43 -10.95 -10.60
C ALA A 204 -5.69 -11.50 -9.94
N VAL A 205 -6.16 -12.63 -10.39
CA VAL A 205 -7.35 -13.29 -9.83
C VAL A 205 -7.07 -14.74 -9.49
N THR A 206 -7.62 -15.20 -8.37
CA THR A 206 -7.69 -16.61 -8.02
C THR A 206 -9.16 -17.00 -7.91
N HIS A 207 -9.52 -18.10 -8.51
CA HIS A 207 -10.91 -18.59 -8.52
C HIS A 207 -10.95 -20.13 -8.44
N PRO A 208 -12.07 -20.73 -8.01
CA PRO A 208 -12.30 -22.17 -8.03
C PRO A 208 -12.10 -22.81 -9.39
#